data_8d016344e26c162d8ebe2c1082fdfa7f
#
_entry.id   8d016344e26c162d8ebe2c1082fdfa7f
#
_cell.length_a   1.000
_cell.length_b   1.000
_cell.length_c   1.000
_cell.angle_alpha   90.00
_cell.angle_beta   90.00
_cell.angle_gamma   90.00
#
_symmetry.space_group_name_H-M   'P 1'
#
loop_
_entity.id
_entity.type
_entity.pdbx_description
1 polymer ?
#
loop_
_entity_poly.entity_id
_entity_poly.type
_entity_poly.pdbx_seq_one_letter_code
_entity_poly.pdbx_strand_id
1 'polypeptide(L)'
;MPEPLPRGANFRRAKFLWEIGLDVAGDPTTPYGGDRDMCISVGNGSGETWRPAMRMGTGSPILALDVARGGLEMAMVNPSGFLTQAVRGLGLFKEPLPLRLIAMYPSYDRFVFTVHPKTGLKSLKDVKDRKYPLHVSVKEDVTHSTRVFIDQALAYYGFSLADIVSWGGKLNLTGAPADPRRVSALNAGQLDAIFDEGLPVWLDMAVNAGMRFMDLEPDHFAHLNTLGWRRVLLRKGEWSAPEDHWCIDYSGWPLYARADLPEHLAYKAARAAVARAAEIVWEPEYQGVHELFTEGASSPIDVPLHPGAERFWREHNGG
;
A
#
# COMPACT_ATOMS: atom_id res chain seq x y z
N MET A 1 -8.52 -14.41 -23.87
CA MET A 1 -8.65 -14.44 -22.40
C MET A 1 -9.36 -15.72 -21.96
N PRO A 2 -8.97 -16.37 -20.85
CA PRO A 2 -9.69 -17.54 -20.35
C PRO A 2 -11.13 -17.16 -19.99
N GLU A 3 -12.08 -18.00 -20.37
CA GLU A 3 -13.47 -17.74 -20.02
C GLU A 3 -13.73 -17.82 -18.53
N PRO A 4 -14.57 -16.92 -17.97
CA PRO A 4 -15.05 -17.02 -16.61
C PRO A 4 -15.77 -18.34 -16.35
N LEU A 5 -15.58 -18.92 -15.16
CA LEU A 5 -16.34 -20.10 -14.77
C LEU A 5 -17.85 -19.78 -14.66
N PRO A 6 -18.74 -20.77 -14.91
CA PRO A 6 -20.18 -20.55 -14.85
C PRO A 6 -20.63 -19.94 -13.51
N ARG A 7 -21.52 -18.95 -13.58
CA ARG A 7 -22.05 -18.22 -12.43
C ARG A 7 -23.26 -18.96 -11.81
N GLY A 8 -22.99 -20.06 -11.09
CA GLY A 8 -24.05 -20.83 -10.40
C GLY A 8 -24.60 -20.13 -9.14
N ALA A 9 -25.49 -20.82 -8.43
CA ALA A 9 -26.14 -20.31 -7.20
C ALA A 9 -25.14 -19.89 -6.11
N ASN A 10 -24.05 -20.64 -5.94
CA ASN A 10 -23.01 -20.31 -4.97
C ASN A 10 -22.29 -19.00 -5.30
N PHE A 11 -22.04 -18.73 -6.58
CA PHE A 11 -21.48 -17.46 -7.01
C PHE A 11 -22.39 -16.28 -6.65
N ARG A 12 -23.70 -16.41 -6.89
CA ARG A 12 -24.66 -15.32 -6.57
C ARG A 12 -24.70 -15.01 -5.08
N ARG A 13 -24.64 -16.04 -4.22
CA ARG A 13 -24.60 -15.88 -2.76
C ARG A 13 -23.26 -15.23 -2.31
N ALA A 14 -22.14 -15.67 -2.86
CA ALA A 14 -20.83 -15.08 -2.58
C ALA A 14 -20.80 -13.61 -3.01
N LYS A 15 -21.32 -13.27 -4.19
CA LYS A 15 -21.41 -11.91 -4.68
C LYS A 15 -22.27 -11.02 -3.77
N PHE A 16 -23.41 -11.55 -3.29
CA PHE A 16 -24.28 -10.83 -2.35
C PHE A 16 -23.54 -10.48 -1.05
N LEU A 17 -22.86 -11.46 -0.43
CA LEU A 17 -22.11 -11.22 0.80
C LEU A 17 -20.91 -10.28 0.57
N TRP A 18 -20.28 -10.39 -0.60
CA TRP A 18 -19.16 -9.52 -0.98
C TRP A 18 -19.60 -8.06 -1.09
N GLU A 19 -20.73 -7.79 -1.78
CA GLU A 19 -21.24 -6.42 -1.92
C GLU A 19 -21.61 -5.79 -0.56
N ILE A 20 -22.24 -6.57 0.33
CA ILE A 20 -22.53 -6.10 1.69
C ILE A 20 -21.19 -5.76 2.41
N GLY A 21 -20.18 -6.64 2.29
CA GLY A 21 -18.87 -6.43 2.91
C GLY A 21 -18.19 -5.16 2.39
N LEU A 22 -18.25 -4.89 1.09
CA LEU A 22 -17.70 -3.68 0.49
C LEU A 22 -18.41 -2.41 0.99
N ASP A 23 -19.74 -2.44 1.06
CA ASP A 23 -20.52 -1.30 1.54
C ASP A 23 -20.22 -0.98 3.00
N VAL A 24 -20.23 -2.01 3.85
CA VAL A 24 -19.89 -1.85 5.28
C VAL A 24 -18.43 -1.40 5.46
N ALA A 25 -17.49 -1.92 4.68
CA ALA A 25 -16.10 -1.51 4.75
C ALA A 25 -15.90 -0.06 4.27
N GLY A 26 -16.68 0.40 3.30
CA GLY A 26 -16.62 1.77 2.78
C GLY A 26 -17.31 2.81 3.68
N ASP A 27 -18.11 2.41 4.66
CA ASP A 27 -18.82 3.34 5.56
C ASP A 27 -17.85 3.96 6.57
N PRO A 28 -17.61 5.30 6.52
CA PRO A 28 -16.70 5.97 7.45
C PRO A 28 -17.18 5.97 8.89
N THR A 29 -18.47 5.65 9.15
CA THR A 29 -19.03 5.58 10.50
C THR A 29 -18.87 4.22 11.15
N THR A 30 -18.47 3.19 10.39
CA THR A 30 -18.20 1.87 10.97
C THR A 30 -17.00 1.98 11.93
N PRO A 31 -17.04 1.35 13.11
CA PRO A 31 -15.87 1.23 13.99
C PRO A 31 -14.67 0.71 13.19
N TYR A 32 -13.49 1.25 13.40
CA TYR A 32 -12.28 1.05 12.61
C TYR A 32 -12.21 1.91 11.33
N GLY A 33 -12.82 3.09 11.29
CA GLY A 33 -12.84 4.03 10.16
C GLY A 33 -11.51 4.21 9.44
N GLY A 34 -11.55 4.59 8.18
CA GLY A 34 -10.39 4.70 7.29
C GLY A 34 -10.20 3.47 6.42
N ASP A 35 -8.99 3.30 5.87
CA ASP A 35 -8.64 2.13 5.07
C ASP A 35 -8.70 0.87 5.93
N ARG A 36 -9.40 -0.15 5.47
CA ARG A 36 -9.66 -1.36 6.24
C ARG A 36 -9.12 -2.58 5.56
N ASP A 37 -8.58 -3.45 6.39
CA ASP A 37 -8.25 -4.80 5.99
C ASP A 37 -9.52 -5.62 5.79
N MET A 38 -9.63 -6.29 4.66
CA MET A 38 -10.69 -7.24 4.39
C MET A 38 -10.15 -8.65 4.39
N CYS A 39 -10.90 -9.57 5.00
CA CYS A 39 -10.58 -10.99 4.93
C CYS A 39 -11.74 -11.76 4.30
N ILE A 40 -11.44 -12.57 3.29
CA ILE A 40 -12.39 -13.43 2.61
C ILE A 40 -12.00 -14.89 2.83
N SER A 41 -12.99 -15.73 3.15
CA SER A 41 -12.78 -17.15 3.27
C SER A 41 -13.63 -17.90 2.24
N VAL A 42 -12.99 -18.70 1.41
CA VAL A 42 -13.62 -19.56 0.43
C VAL A 42 -13.51 -21.01 0.90
N GLY A 43 -14.63 -21.65 1.13
CA GLY A 43 -14.67 -23.02 1.62
C GLY A 43 -15.55 -23.93 0.75
N ASN A 44 -15.46 -25.22 0.95
CA ASN A 44 -16.30 -26.19 0.24
C ASN A 44 -17.72 -26.32 0.84
N GLY A 45 -17.94 -25.83 2.06
CA GLY A 45 -19.27 -25.76 2.70
C GLY A 45 -20.00 -27.07 2.85
N SER A 46 -19.33 -28.20 2.64
CA SER A 46 -19.96 -29.55 2.72
C SER A 46 -19.52 -30.29 3.98
N GLY A 47 -20.45 -31.03 4.57
CA GLY A 47 -20.22 -31.84 5.77
C GLY A 47 -20.54 -31.12 7.08
N GLU A 48 -20.31 -31.81 8.20
CA GLU A 48 -20.59 -31.28 9.55
C GLU A 48 -19.63 -30.12 9.96
N THR A 49 -18.47 -30.06 9.34
CA THR A 49 -17.47 -29.00 9.58
C THR A 49 -17.13 -28.26 8.29
N TRP A 50 -17.38 -26.96 8.30
CA TRP A 50 -16.95 -26.10 7.23
C TRP A 50 -15.40 -25.98 7.22
N ARG A 51 -14.77 -26.28 6.10
CA ARG A 51 -13.31 -26.18 5.94
C ARG A 51 -12.99 -25.13 4.90
N PRO A 52 -12.31 -24.04 5.26
CA PRO A 52 -11.85 -23.08 4.27
C PRO A 52 -10.83 -23.73 3.34
N ALA A 53 -11.04 -23.56 2.03
CA ALA A 53 -10.08 -23.97 1.01
C ALA A 53 -9.05 -22.89 0.72
N MET A 54 -9.41 -21.63 0.98
CA MET A 54 -8.55 -20.46 0.78
C MET A 54 -9.06 -19.30 1.64
N ARG A 55 -8.14 -18.65 2.32
CA ARG A 55 -8.38 -17.39 3.06
C ARG A 55 -7.49 -16.33 2.46
N MET A 56 -8.04 -15.15 2.22
CA MET A 56 -7.34 -14.02 1.59
C MET A 56 -7.59 -12.75 2.39
N GLY A 57 -6.57 -11.92 2.56
CA GLY A 57 -6.67 -10.63 3.24
C GLY A 57 -6.06 -9.50 2.42
N THR A 58 -6.43 -8.26 2.74
CA THR A 58 -5.88 -7.05 2.12
C THR A 58 -5.42 -6.07 3.18
N GLY A 59 -4.47 -5.21 2.86
CA GLY A 59 -4.14 -3.99 3.59
C GLY A 59 -2.82 -4.04 4.35
N SER A 60 -2.84 -4.25 5.65
CA SER A 60 -1.67 -4.06 6.52
C SER A 60 -0.46 -4.92 6.14
N PRO A 61 0.76 -4.36 6.17
CA PRO A 61 2.02 -5.10 5.97
C PRO A 61 2.18 -6.31 6.89
N ILE A 62 1.55 -6.30 8.07
CA ILE A 62 1.63 -7.39 9.06
C ILE A 62 1.00 -8.69 8.55
N LEU A 63 0.07 -8.64 7.59
CA LEU A 63 -0.54 -9.81 6.97
C LEU A 63 0.49 -10.75 6.33
N ALA A 64 1.69 -10.25 5.98
CA ALA A 64 2.79 -11.09 5.52
C ALA A 64 3.19 -12.16 6.54
N LEU A 65 3.11 -11.83 7.83
CA LEU A 65 3.36 -12.80 8.91
C LEU A 65 2.25 -13.85 8.99
N ASP A 66 1.00 -13.46 8.80
CA ASP A 66 -0.14 -14.40 8.82
C ASP A 66 -0.09 -15.34 7.63
N VAL A 67 0.27 -14.84 6.45
CA VAL A 67 0.51 -15.71 5.27
C VAL A 67 1.68 -16.66 5.53
N ALA A 68 2.82 -16.16 6.01
CA ALA A 68 4.00 -16.98 6.27
C ALA A 68 3.73 -18.10 7.30
N ARG A 69 2.86 -17.83 8.29
CA ARG A 69 2.46 -18.80 9.34
C ARG A 69 1.31 -19.71 8.93
N GLY A 70 0.71 -19.51 7.76
CA GLY A 70 -0.43 -20.27 7.29
C GLY A 70 -1.78 -19.85 7.89
N GLY A 71 -1.86 -18.70 8.51
CA GLY A 71 -3.10 -18.06 8.94
C GLY A 71 -3.97 -17.62 7.75
N LEU A 72 -3.32 -17.19 6.68
CA LEU A 72 -3.92 -16.89 5.38
C LEU A 72 -3.20 -17.68 4.28
N GLU A 73 -3.86 -18.01 3.21
CA GLU A 73 -3.26 -18.60 2.01
C GLU A 73 -2.64 -17.52 1.12
N MET A 74 -3.30 -16.37 1.02
CA MET A 74 -2.86 -15.23 0.21
C MET A 74 -3.19 -13.92 0.91
N ALA A 75 -2.46 -12.87 0.58
CA ALA A 75 -2.81 -11.50 0.97
C ALA A 75 -2.33 -10.49 -0.07
N MET A 76 -2.84 -9.28 0.04
CA MET A 76 -2.34 -8.10 -0.67
C MET A 76 -1.75 -7.12 0.33
N VAL A 77 -0.79 -6.34 -0.10
CA VAL A 77 -0.19 -5.23 0.67
C VAL A 77 0.09 -4.05 -0.25
N ASN A 78 0.00 -2.83 0.26
CA ASN A 78 0.43 -1.62 -0.43
C ASN A 78 1.45 -0.86 0.45
N PRO A 79 2.50 -0.34 -0.15
CA PRO A 79 3.00 -0.59 -1.50
C PRO A 79 3.81 -1.90 -1.62
N SER A 80 4.22 -2.23 -2.84
CA SER A 80 5.03 -3.43 -3.14
C SER A 80 6.33 -3.54 -2.33
N GLY A 81 6.90 -2.41 -1.91
CA GLY A 81 8.11 -2.36 -1.07
C GLY A 81 8.00 -3.18 0.22
N PHE A 82 6.81 -3.32 0.81
CA PHE A 82 6.61 -4.14 2.00
C PHE A 82 6.72 -5.64 1.71
N LEU A 83 6.28 -6.11 0.55
CA LEU A 83 6.52 -7.49 0.17
C LEU A 83 8.03 -7.75 -0.04
N THR A 84 8.74 -6.79 -0.62
CA THR A 84 10.21 -6.84 -0.75
C THR A 84 10.87 -6.96 0.63
N GLN A 85 10.46 -6.12 1.59
CA GLN A 85 10.95 -6.21 2.98
C GLN A 85 10.65 -7.57 3.60
N ALA A 86 9.44 -8.08 3.45
CA ALA A 86 9.03 -9.37 4.00
C ALA A 86 9.89 -10.52 3.45
N VAL A 87 10.08 -10.57 2.14
CA VAL A 87 10.88 -11.63 1.50
C VAL A 87 12.36 -11.55 1.86
N ARG A 88 12.88 -10.36 2.10
CA ARG A 88 14.31 -10.14 2.43
C ARG A 88 14.59 -10.11 3.94
N GLY A 89 13.57 -10.12 4.80
CA GLY A 89 13.74 -9.99 6.25
C GLY A 89 14.24 -8.61 6.68
N LEU A 90 13.62 -7.56 6.13
CA LEU A 90 14.02 -6.16 6.35
C LEU A 90 12.91 -5.38 7.06
N GLY A 91 13.23 -4.22 7.57
CA GLY A 91 12.27 -3.27 8.14
C GLY A 91 11.48 -3.88 9.31
N LEU A 92 10.19 -4.16 9.10
CA LEU A 92 9.31 -4.81 10.09
C LEU A 92 9.66 -6.28 10.35
N PHE A 93 10.34 -6.93 9.42
CA PHE A 93 10.55 -8.37 9.42
C PHE A 93 11.97 -8.69 9.90
N LYS A 94 12.08 -9.52 10.93
CA LYS A 94 13.37 -9.89 11.54
C LYS A 94 14.11 -10.98 10.77
N GLU A 95 13.40 -11.68 9.88
CA GLU A 95 13.91 -12.78 9.07
C GLU A 95 13.19 -12.84 7.73
N PRO A 96 13.84 -13.39 6.68
CA PRO A 96 13.21 -13.59 5.39
C PRO A 96 11.98 -14.50 5.49
N LEU A 97 10.86 -14.04 4.92
CA LEU A 97 9.63 -14.83 4.84
C LEU A 97 9.54 -15.57 3.50
N PRO A 98 9.11 -16.84 3.48
CA PRO A 98 9.02 -17.65 2.28
C PRO A 98 7.81 -17.28 1.43
N LEU A 99 7.75 -16.05 0.94
CA LEU A 99 6.65 -15.51 0.16
C LEU A 99 6.99 -15.41 -1.34
N ARG A 100 5.96 -15.47 -2.18
CA ARG A 100 6.05 -15.37 -3.64
C ARG A 100 4.89 -14.56 -4.19
N LEU A 101 5.15 -13.80 -5.25
CA LEU A 101 4.13 -13.03 -5.96
C LEU A 101 3.22 -13.95 -6.78
N ILE A 102 1.91 -13.70 -6.74
CA ILE A 102 0.92 -14.33 -7.62
C ILE A 102 0.61 -13.40 -8.80
N ALA A 103 0.28 -12.16 -8.49
CA ALA A 103 -0.05 -11.11 -9.44
C ALA A 103 0.18 -9.74 -8.78
N MET A 104 0.44 -8.72 -9.57
CA MET A 104 0.42 -7.33 -9.15
C MET A 104 -0.95 -6.72 -9.48
N TYR A 105 -1.58 -6.03 -8.54
CA TYR A 105 -2.63 -5.08 -8.89
C TYR A 105 -1.94 -3.75 -9.19
N PRO A 106 -2.00 -3.25 -10.44
CA PRO A 106 -1.30 -2.04 -10.83
C PRO A 106 -1.89 -0.81 -10.12
N SER A 107 -1.03 -0.04 -9.49
CA SER A 107 -1.39 1.22 -8.84
C SER A 107 -0.20 2.16 -8.89
N TYR A 108 -0.38 3.35 -9.43
CA TYR A 108 0.68 4.33 -9.56
C TYR A 108 0.59 5.36 -8.44
N ASP A 109 1.51 5.31 -7.50
CA ASP A 109 1.50 6.22 -6.36
C ASP A 109 2.91 6.58 -5.86
N ARG A 110 2.98 7.68 -5.11
CA ARG A 110 4.21 8.24 -4.55
C ARG A 110 3.97 8.63 -3.10
N PHE A 111 5.02 8.51 -2.29
CA PHE A 111 5.03 9.07 -0.94
C PHE A 111 5.91 10.30 -0.89
N VAL A 112 5.39 11.39 -0.31
CA VAL A 112 6.14 12.62 -0.11
C VAL A 112 6.03 13.14 1.33
N PHE A 113 7.06 13.86 1.73
CA PHE A 113 7.04 14.72 2.91
C PHE A 113 6.83 16.15 2.42
N THR A 114 5.78 16.83 2.89
CA THR A 114 5.56 18.25 2.59
C THR A 114 5.66 19.10 3.83
N VAL A 115 6.05 20.35 3.67
CA VAL A 115 6.18 21.29 4.77
C VAL A 115 5.82 22.71 4.32
N HIS A 116 5.21 23.49 5.21
CA HIS A 116 4.93 24.89 4.96
C HIS A 116 6.21 25.74 5.15
N PRO A 117 6.58 26.62 4.19
CA PRO A 117 7.81 27.44 4.24
C PRO A 117 7.94 28.32 5.50
N LYS A 118 6.82 28.69 6.15
CA LYS A 118 6.81 29.45 7.42
C LYS A 118 7.67 28.79 8.52
N THR A 119 7.86 27.46 8.47
CA THR A 119 8.67 26.72 9.45
C THR A 119 10.17 26.94 9.28
N GLY A 120 10.60 27.34 8.08
CA GLY A 120 12.01 27.42 7.70
C GLY A 120 12.72 26.07 7.62
N LEU A 121 11.97 24.95 7.66
CA LEU A 121 12.51 23.59 7.53
C LEU A 121 12.70 23.26 6.04
N LYS A 122 13.74 22.48 5.71
CA LYS A 122 14.01 22.01 4.34
C LYS A 122 14.06 20.50 4.25
N SER A 123 14.41 19.81 5.34
CA SER A 123 14.58 18.37 5.39
C SER A 123 14.10 17.79 6.72
N LEU A 124 13.97 16.45 6.79
CA LEU A 124 13.70 15.75 8.04
C LEU A 124 14.84 15.92 9.05
N LYS A 125 16.07 16.11 8.56
CA LYS A 125 17.22 16.42 9.40
C LYS A 125 17.03 17.74 10.16
N ASP A 126 16.50 18.79 9.50
CA ASP A 126 16.20 20.06 10.16
C ASP A 126 15.18 19.90 11.29
N VAL A 127 14.17 19.03 11.11
CA VAL A 127 13.18 18.71 12.15
C VAL A 127 13.88 18.17 13.39
N LYS A 128 14.79 17.20 13.20
CA LYS A 128 15.57 16.59 14.28
C LYS A 128 16.50 17.59 14.96
N ASP A 129 17.33 18.27 14.18
CA ASP A 129 18.40 19.13 14.71
C ASP A 129 17.82 20.30 15.54
N ARG A 130 16.66 20.82 15.11
CA ARG A 130 15.97 21.93 15.79
C ARG A 130 14.98 21.47 16.82
N LYS A 131 14.74 20.14 16.97
CA LYS A 131 13.63 19.58 17.78
C LYS A 131 12.33 20.34 17.52
N TYR A 132 12.03 20.54 16.23
CA TYR A 132 10.95 21.43 15.82
C TYR A 132 9.57 20.84 16.22
N PRO A 133 8.72 21.61 16.91
CA PRO A 133 7.40 21.14 17.36
C PRO A 133 6.38 21.13 16.21
N LEU A 134 6.59 20.22 15.25
CA LEU A 134 5.87 20.15 13.99
C LEU A 134 4.39 19.78 14.19
N HIS A 135 3.49 20.54 13.60
CA HIS A 135 2.07 20.14 13.49
C HIS A 135 1.90 19.37 12.17
N VAL A 136 1.91 18.05 12.23
CA VAL A 136 1.97 17.18 11.05
C VAL A 136 0.72 16.31 10.90
N SER A 137 0.18 16.23 9.69
CA SER A 137 -0.91 15.30 9.35
C SER A 137 -0.34 13.96 8.90
N VAL A 138 -0.82 12.89 9.54
CA VAL A 138 -0.44 11.49 9.29
C VAL A 138 -1.66 10.58 9.48
N LYS A 139 -1.61 9.35 8.99
CA LYS A 139 -2.64 8.33 9.24
C LYS A 139 -2.80 8.03 10.72
N GLU A 140 -4.04 7.79 11.17
CA GLU A 140 -4.36 7.47 12.57
C GLU A 140 -4.00 6.02 12.93
N ASP A 141 -4.19 5.08 12.02
CA ASP A 141 -3.83 3.69 12.25
C ASP A 141 -2.31 3.50 12.25
N VAL A 142 -1.77 3.11 13.39
CA VAL A 142 -0.33 2.90 13.57
C VAL A 142 0.20 1.68 12.81
N THR A 143 -0.67 0.78 12.37
CA THR A 143 -0.31 -0.40 11.55
C THR A 143 -0.42 -0.14 10.07
N HIS A 144 -0.96 1.01 9.66
CA HIS A 144 -1.06 1.42 8.27
C HIS A 144 0.32 1.55 7.63
N SER A 145 0.43 1.15 6.38
CA SER A 145 1.68 1.16 5.61
C SER A 145 2.42 2.50 5.65
N THR A 146 1.70 3.62 5.53
CA THR A 146 2.29 4.96 5.61
C THR A 146 2.92 5.25 6.96
N ARG A 147 2.27 4.85 8.07
CA ARG A 147 2.82 5.04 9.42
C ARG A 147 4.10 4.24 9.60
N VAL A 148 4.09 3.00 9.16
CA VAL A 148 5.27 2.14 9.20
C VAL A 148 6.43 2.72 8.37
N PHE A 149 6.14 3.23 7.17
CA PHE A 149 7.14 3.89 6.35
C PHE A 149 7.68 5.17 7.01
N ILE A 150 6.80 6.03 7.55
CA ILE A 150 7.21 7.25 8.27
C ILE A 150 8.16 6.89 9.41
N ASP A 151 7.82 5.89 10.22
CA ASP A 151 8.66 5.46 11.34
C ASP A 151 10.06 5.00 10.87
N GLN A 152 10.14 4.26 9.76
CA GLN A 152 11.43 3.87 9.15
C GLN A 152 12.23 5.08 8.66
N ALA A 153 11.57 6.04 8.00
CA ALA A 153 12.22 7.24 7.50
C ALA A 153 12.74 8.16 8.62
N LEU A 154 11.95 8.36 9.67
CA LEU A 154 12.35 9.19 10.81
C LEU A 154 13.45 8.53 11.65
N ALA A 155 13.41 7.19 11.78
CA ALA A 155 14.40 6.42 12.53
C ALA A 155 15.82 6.60 11.98
N TYR A 156 16.00 6.85 10.68
CA TYR A 156 17.30 7.15 10.09
C TYR A 156 18.00 8.35 10.78
N TYR A 157 17.22 9.37 11.15
CA TYR A 157 17.72 10.54 11.88
C TYR A 157 17.66 10.37 13.41
N GLY A 158 17.23 9.20 13.90
CA GLY A 158 17.13 8.90 15.32
C GLY A 158 16.03 9.68 16.05
N PHE A 159 14.87 9.86 15.42
CA PHE A 159 13.67 10.40 16.06
C PHE A 159 12.39 9.72 15.52
N SER A 160 11.27 10.02 16.16
CA SER A 160 9.97 9.43 15.89
C SER A 160 8.86 10.50 15.90
N LEU A 161 7.65 10.13 15.49
CA LEU A 161 6.47 10.99 15.66
C LEU A 161 6.20 11.31 17.16
N ALA A 162 6.52 10.38 18.06
CA ALA A 162 6.40 10.63 19.50
C ALA A 162 7.40 11.71 19.99
N ASP A 163 8.60 11.75 19.42
CA ASP A 163 9.57 12.82 19.73
C ASP A 163 9.04 14.18 19.26
N ILE A 164 8.44 14.27 18.08
CA ILE A 164 7.80 15.50 17.60
C ILE A 164 6.76 16.01 18.63
N VAL A 165 5.91 15.10 19.14
CA VAL A 165 4.94 15.44 20.18
C VAL A 165 5.63 15.89 21.47
N SER A 166 6.69 15.22 21.88
CA SER A 166 7.46 15.57 23.09
C SER A 166 8.13 16.94 22.99
N TRP A 167 8.43 17.41 21.79
CA TRP A 167 8.97 18.75 21.51
C TRP A 167 7.89 19.84 21.46
N GLY A 168 6.61 19.48 21.69
CA GLY A 168 5.47 20.39 21.68
C GLY A 168 4.68 20.41 20.36
N GLY A 169 5.03 19.55 19.41
CA GLY A 169 4.28 19.35 18.17
C GLY A 169 2.97 18.62 18.35
N LYS A 170 2.21 18.49 17.27
CA LYS A 170 0.90 17.82 17.27
C LYS A 170 0.75 16.90 16.05
N LEU A 171 0.08 15.78 16.24
CA LEU A 171 -0.36 14.91 15.17
C LEU A 171 -1.83 15.22 14.82
N ASN A 172 -2.08 15.60 13.58
CA ASN A 172 -3.40 15.63 12.98
C ASN A 172 -3.66 14.25 12.39
N LEU A 173 -4.38 13.42 13.12
CA LEU A 173 -4.65 12.03 12.79
C LEU A 173 -5.81 11.94 11.81
N THR A 174 -5.61 11.21 10.69
CA THR A 174 -6.56 11.09 9.60
C THR A 174 -6.71 9.65 9.15
N GLY A 175 -7.93 9.27 8.69
CA GLY A 175 -8.20 7.93 8.20
C GLY A 175 -7.79 7.72 6.74
N ALA A 176 -7.96 8.75 5.91
CA ALA A 176 -7.70 8.69 4.47
C ALA A 176 -6.92 9.92 3.98
N PRO A 177 -6.28 9.90 2.79
CA PRO A 177 -5.57 11.06 2.26
C PRO A 177 -6.43 12.33 2.13
N ALA A 178 -7.71 12.21 1.75
CA ALA A 178 -8.67 13.31 1.63
C ALA A 178 -9.58 13.48 2.88
N ASP A 179 -9.14 13.05 4.05
CA ASP A 179 -9.92 13.15 5.29
C ASP A 179 -10.36 14.60 5.57
N PRO A 180 -11.66 14.84 5.86
CA PRO A 180 -12.16 16.19 6.18
C PRO A 180 -11.41 16.88 7.33
N ARG A 181 -10.89 16.11 8.30
CA ARG A 181 -10.07 16.64 9.40
C ARG A 181 -8.76 17.27 8.88
N ARG A 182 -8.12 16.63 7.88
CA ARG A 182 -6.93 17.18 7.21
C ARG A 182 -7.29 18.45 6.44
N VAL A 183 -8.32 18.37 5.62
CA VAL A 183 -8.77 19.49 4.79
C VAL A 183 -9.12 20.71 5.67
N SER A 184 -9.86 20.52 6.75
CA SER A 184 -10.21 21.58 7.69
C SER A 184 -8.99 22.18 8.38
N ALA A 185 -8.06 21.36 8.87
CA ALA A 185 -6.84 21.82 9.52
C ALA A 185 -5.89 22.55 8.56
N LEU A 186 -5.81 22.11 7.31
CA LEU A 186 -5.04 22.75 6.26
C LEU A 186 -5.59 24.14 5.94
N ASN A 187 -6.90 24.23 5.69
CA ASN A 187 -7.59 25.50 5.41
C ASN A 187 -7.53 26.52 6.56
N ALA A 188 -7.48 26.01 7.79
CA ALA A 188 -7.32 26.83 8.98
C ALA A 188 -5.85 27.26 9.24
N GLY A 189 -4.89 26.85 8.39
CA GLY A 189 -3.45 27.14 8.58
C GLY A 189 -2.81 26.47 9.80
N GLN A 190 -3.45 25.41 10.32
CA GLN A 190 -3.04 24.70 11.54
C GLN A 190 -1.98 23.63 11.26
N LEU A 191 -1.75 23.27 10.00
CA LEU A 191 -0.75 22.28 9.63
C LEU A 191 0.56 22.95 9.21
N ASP A 192 1.65 22.39 9.69
CA ASP A 192 2.99 22.72 9.22
C ASP A 192 3.46 21.72 8.16
N ALA A 193 2.98 20.47 8.21
CA ALA A 193 3.41 19.40 7.32
C ALA A 193 2.32 18.36 7.06
N ILE A 194 2.46 17.64 5.94
CA ILE A 194 1.70 16.43 5.60
C ILE A 194 2.70 15.38 5.14
N PHE A 195 2.65 14.18 5.73
CA PHE A 195 3.47 13.02 5.38
C PHE A 195 2.52 11.92 4.93
N ASP A 196 2.36 11.75 3.61
CA ASP A 196 1.39 10.77 3.10
C ASP A 196 1.66 10.37 1.63
N GLU A 197 0.98 9.31 1.23
CA GLU A 197 0.75 8.82 -0.14
C GLU A 197 -0.57 9.37 -0.70
N GLY A 198 -1.06 8.85 -1.83
CA GLY A 198 -2.35 9.25 -2.40
C GLY A 198 -2.35 10.68 -2.95
N LEU A 199 -1.24 11.10 -3.53
CA LEU A 199 -1.01 12.49 -3.98
C LEU A 199 -2.15 13.06 -4.84
N PRO A 200 -2.80 12.30 -5.75
CA PRO A 200 -3.89 12.83 -6.59
C PRO A 200 -5.03 13.47 -5.82
N VAL A 201 -5.24 13.07 -4.56
CA VAL A 201 -6.42 13.53 -3.79
C VAL A 201 -6.14 14.64 -2.79
N TRP A 202 -4.88 15.04 -2.57
CA TRP A 202 -4.57 16.06 -1.57
C TRP A 202 -3.43 17.02 -1.93
N LEU A 203 -2.54 16.67 -2.86
CA LEU A 203 -1.34 17.47 -3.11
C LEU A 203 -1.66 18.88 -3.63
N ASP A 204 -2.65 19.00 -4.51
CA ASP A 204 -3.12 20.28 -5.05
C ASP A 204 -3.55 21.25 -3.93
N MET A 205 -4.30 20.75 -2.95
CA MET A 205 -4.74 21.54 -1.79
C MET A 205 -3.54 21.98 -0.94
N ALA A 206 -2.57 21.11 -0.72
CA ALA A 206 -1.37 21.44 0.05
C ALA A 206 -0.50 22.50 -0.66
N VAL A 207 -0.31 22.34 -1.96
CA VAL A 207 0.43 23.32 -2.79
C VAL A 207 -0.30 24.67 -2.81
N ASN A 208 -1.62 24.68 -2.98
CA ASN A 208 -2.42 25.91 -2.94
C ASN A 208 -2.38 26.59 -1.55
N ALA A 209 -2.23 25.81 -0.48
CA ALA A 209 -2.00 26.34 0.87
C ALA A 209 -0.54 26.81 1.10
N GLY A 210 0.33 26.75 0.08
CA GLY A 210 1.71 27.20 0.12
C GLY A 210 2.71 26.16 0.61
N MET A 211 2.32 24.91 0.81
CA MET A 211 3.26 23.83 1.17
C MET A 211 4.20 23.53 -0.01
N ARG A 212 5.38 23.04 0.31
CA ARG A 212 6.40 22.57 -0.62
C ARG A 212 6.91 21.20 -0.19
N PHE A 213 7.61 20.53 -1.08
CA PHE A 213 8.27 19.29 -0.74
C PHE A 213 9.41 19.50 0.26
N MET A 214 9.65 18.50 1.08
CA MET A 214 10.77 18.38 1.98
C MET A 214 11.73 17.34 1.39
N ASP A 215 12.98 17.75 1.15
CA ASP A 215 13.97 16.88 0.54
C ASP A 215 14.42 15.75 1.48
N LEU A 216 14.66 14.58 0.90
CA LEU A 216 15.44 13.53 1.50
C LEU A 216 16.87 13.59 0.96
N GLU A 217 17.86 13.56 1.85
CA GLU A 217 19.26 13.58 1.44
C GLU A 217 19.64 12.28 0.68
N PRO A 218 20.65 12.33 -0.20
CA PRO A 218 21.10 11.15 -0.95
C PRO A 218 21.41 9.93 -0.07
N ASP A 219 22.06 10.15 1.07
CA ASP A 219 22.40 9.07 2.02
C ASP A 219 21.16 8.47 2.67
N HIS A 220 20.13 9.29 2.90
CA HIS A 220 18.84 8.79 3.40
C HIS A 220 18.14 7.92 2.35
N PHE A 221 18.11 8.34 1.08
CA PHE A 221 17.62 7.48 0.00
C PHE A 221 18.42 6.19 -0.12
N ALA A 222 19.74 6.25 0.01
CA ALA A 222 20.59 5.06 0.00
C ALA A 222 20.22 4.10 1.15
N HIS A 223 20.01 4.63 2.36
CA HIS A 223 19.55 3.85 3.49
C HIS A 223 18.17 3.22 3.25
N LEU A 224 17.19 4.01 2.80
CA LEU A 224 15.84 3.50 2.49
C LEU A 224 15.87 2.42 1.40
N ASN A 225 16.77 2.54 0.43
CA ASN A 225 16.95 1.52 -0.59
C ASN A 225 17.47 0.19 0.00
N THR A 226 18.32 0.23 1.03
CA THR A 226 18.71 -1.00 1.75
C THR A 226 17.54 -1.69 2.44
N LEU A 227 16.50 -0.94 2.77
CA LEU A 227 15.26 -1.46 3.33
C LEU A 227 14.26 -1.92 2.24
N GLY A 228 14.60 -1.80 0.95
CA GLY A 228 13.73 -2.21 -0.15
C GLY A 228 12.84 -1.10 -0.72
N TRP A 229 13.03 0.14 -0.28
CA TRP A 229 12.32 1.29 -0.85
C TRP A 229 12.99 1.78 -2.13
N ARG A 230 12.20 2.10 -3.15
CA ARG A 230 12.66 2.62 -4.43
C ARG A 230 12.57 4.15 -4.44
N ARG A 231 13.64 4.80 -4.90
CA ARG A 231 13.64 6.22 -5.21
C ARG A 231 13.09 6.43 -6.62
N VAL A 232 12.13 7.33 -6.77
CA VAL A 232 11.50 7.68 -8.05
C VAL A 232 11.33 9.17 -8.19
N LEU A 233 11.16 9.64 -9.43
CA LEU A 233 10.98 11.05 -9.73
C LEU A 233 9.50 11.34 -9.97
N LEU A 234 8.92 12.20 -9.13
CA LEU A 234 7.66 12.88 -9.36
C LEU A 234 7.94 14.08 -10.27
N ARG A 235 7.30 14.13 -11.43
CA ARG A 235 7.52 15.20 -12.41
C ARG A 235 6.72 16.44 -12.07
N LYS A 236 7.28 17.61 -12.38
CA LYS A 236 6.55 18.88 -12.34
C LYS A 236 5.24 18.79 -13.13
N GLY A 237 4.15 19.23 -12.52
CA GLY A 237 2.81 19.23 -13.09
C GLY A 237 2.05 17.92 -12.86
N GLU A 238 2.71 16.83 -12.54
CA GLU A 238 2.06 15.58 -12.14
C GLU A 238 1.35 15.79 -10.80
N TRP A 239 0.02 15.54 -10.77
CA TRP A 239 -0.84 15.79 -9.60
C TRP A 239 -0.65 17.19 -8.96
N SER A 240 -0.39 18.20 -9.79
CA SER A 240 -0.09 19.58 -9.34
C SER A 240 1.24 19.75 -8.64
N ALA A 241 2.19 18.83 -8.80
CA ALA A 241 3.55 18.98 -8.26
C ALA A 241 4.19 20.29 -8.78
N PRO A 242 4.67 21.18 -7.90
CA PRO A 242 5.18 22.50 -8.31
C PRO A 242 6.51 22.43 -9.03
N GLU A 243 7.27 21.35 -8.84
CA GLU A 243 8.60 21.09 -9.36
C GLU A 243 8.89 19.60 -9.48
N ASP A 244 9.95 19.23 -10.20
CA ASP A 244 10.48 17.86 -10.19
C ASP A 244 10.99 17.54 -8.77
N HIS A 245 10.55 16.41 -8.22
CA HIS A 245 10.91 16.00 -6.86
C HIS A 245 11.24 14.52 -6.76
N TRP A 246 12.38 14.19 -6.15
CA TRP A 246 12.72 12.82 -5.84
C TRP A 246 11.98 12.35 -4.58
N CYS A 247 11.20 11.31 -4.72
CA CYS A 247 10.36 10.76 -3.66
C CYS A 247 10.45 9.23 -3.57
N ILE A 248 9.61 8.62 -2.78
CA ILE A 248 9.55 7.17 -2.62
C ILE A 248 8.43 6.61 -3.49
N ASP A 249 8.74 5.50 -4.20
CA ASP A 249 7.77 4.72 -4.94
C ASP A 249 6.80 4.04 -3.97
N TYR A 250 5.54 4.40 -4.08
CA TYR A 250 4.46 3.84 -3.25
C TYR A 250 3.49 2.99 -4.07
N SER A 251 3.95 2.57 -5.25
CA SER A 251 3.16 1.88 -6.26
C SER A 251 3.03 0.38 -6.01
N GLY A 252 2.00 -0.17 -6.61
CA GLY A 252 1.76 -1.61 -6.71
C GLY A 252 1.18 -2.25 -5.47
N TRP A 253 0.16 -3.09 -5.68
CA TRP A 253 -0.48 -3.91 -4.64
C TRP A 253 -0.25 -5.39 -4.97
N PRO A 254 0.89 -6.00 -4.57
CA PRO A 254 1.14 -7.39 -4.84
C PRO A 254 0.15 -8.31 -4.12
N LEU A 255 -0.49 -9.20 -4.86
CA LEU A 255 -1.12 -10.40 -4.34
C LEU A 255 -0.04 -11.47 -4.18
N TYR A 256 0.16 -11.96 -2.97
CA TYR A 256 1.22 -12.90 -2.64
C TYR A 256 0.73 -14.07 -1.80
N ALA A 257 1.51 -15.14 -1.80
CA ALA A 257 1.26 -16.36 -1.04
C ALA A 257 2.57 -16.92 -0.47
N ARG A 258 2.48 -17.95 0.40
CA ARG A 258 3.66 -18.74 0.75
C ARG A 258 4.23 -19.45 -0.46
N ALA A 259 5.55 -19.67 -0.46
CA ALA A 259 6.25 -20.38 -1.51
C ALA A 259 5.81 -21.86 -1.66
N ASP A 260 5.29 -22.46 -0.59
CA ASP A 260 4.79 -23.84 -0.55
C ASP A 260 3.28 -23.97 -0.77
N LEU A 261 2.58 -22.87 -1.10
CA LEU A 261 1.18 -22.97 -1.52
C LEU A 261 1.09 -23.93 -2.72
N PRO A 262 0.12 -24.88 -2.73
CA PRO A 262 -0.01 -25.79 -3.87
C PRO A 262 -0.08 -25.03 -5.21
N GLU A 263 0.78 -25.40 -6.17
CA GLU A 263 0.89 -24.71 -7.46
C GLU A 263 -0.44 -24.53 -8.19
N HIS A 264 -1.34 -25.52 -8.10
CA HIS A 264 -2.65 -25.43 -8.75
C HIS A 264 -3.53 -24.31 -8.16
N LEU A 265 -3.35 -23.93 -6.87
CA LEU A 265 -4.08 -22.81 -6.25
C LEU A 265 -3.52 -21.48 -6.72
N ALA A 266 -2.19 -21.34 -6.75
CA ALA A 266 -1.54 -20.14 -7.28
C ALA A 266 -1.87 -19.93 -8.78
N TYR A 267 -1.85 -20.98 -9.56
CA TYR A 267 -2.29 -20.98 -10.96
C TYR A 267 -3.75 -20.49 -11.11
N LYS A 268 -4.66 -21.05 -10.29
CA LYS A 268 -6.07 -20.66 -10.31
C LYS A 268 -6.27 -19.20 -9.91
N ALA A 269 -5.51 -18.70 -8.94
CA ALA A 269 -5.60 -17.30 -8.52
C ALA A 269 -5.15 -16.35 -9.64
N ALA A 270 -4.00 -16.61 -10.28
CA ALA A 270 -3.53 -15.84 -11.43
C ALA A 270 -4.53 -15.88 -12.60
N ARG A 271 -5.05 -17.08 -12.92
CA ARG A 271 -6.10 -17.26 -13.93
C ARG A 271 -7.36 -16.48 -13.59
N ALA A 272 -7.77 -16.45 -12.32
CA ALA A 272 -8.98 -15.75 -11.90
C ALA A 272 -8.85 -14.23 -12.09
N ALA A 273 -7.68 -13.64 -11.83
CA ALA A 273 -7.44 -12.22 -12.08
C ALA A 273 -7.70 -11.85 -13.55
N VAL A 274 -7.24 -12.68 -14.49
CA VAL A 274 -7.48 -12.46 -15.93
C VAL A 274 -8.93 -12.76 -16.31
N ALA A 275 -9.48 -13.88 -15.84
CA ALA A 275 -10.85 -14.29 -16.19
C ALA A 275 -11.92 -13.30 -15.68
N ARG A 276 -11.58 -12.53 -14.65
CA ARG A 276 -12.46 -11.52 -14.02
C ARG A 276 -12.04 -10.10 -14.30
N ALA A 277 -11.09 -9.87 -15.17
CA ALA A 277 -10.54 -8.53 -15.43
C ALA A 277 -11.61 -7.48 -15.79
N ALA A 278 -12.69 -7.88 -16.47
CA ALA A 278 -13.79 -6.99 -16.78
C ALA A 278 -14.71 -6.64 -15.59
N GLU A 279 -14.55 -7.35 -14.47
CA GLU A 279 -15.36 -7.16 -13.24
C GLU A 279 -14.55 -6.52 -12.11
N ILE A 280 -13.23 -6.46 -12.26
CA ILE A 280 -12.33 -5.81 -11.31
C ILE A 280 -12.39 -4.30 -11.57
N VAL A 281 -12.49 -3.54 -10.49
CA VAL A 281 -12.34 -2.08 -10.55
C VAL A 281 -10.84 -1.79 -10.54
N TRP A 282 -10.33 -1.36 -11.68
CA TRP A 282 -8.92 -1.00 -11.87
C TRP A 282 -8.68 0.48 -11.55
N GLU A 283 -7.44 0.80 -11.20
CA GLU A 283 -7.00 2.19 -11.14
C GLU A 283 -7.04 2.84 -12.53
N PRO A 284 -7.21 4.18 -12.62
CA PRO A 284 -7.35 4.87 -13.90
C PRO A 284 -6.19 4.66 -14.88
N GLU A 285 -4.99 4.42 -14.36
CA GLU A 285 -3.77 4.21 -15.14
C GLU A 285 -3.60 2.80 -15.69
N TYR A 286 -4.47 1.85 -15.31
CA TYR A 286 -4.38 0.46 -15.76
C TYR A 286 -4.44 0.33 -17.28
N GLN A 287 -3.41 -0.30 -17.87
CA GLN A 287 -3.27 -0.42 -19.32
C GLN A 287 -3.53 -1.83 -19.84
N GLY A 288 -3.64 -2.81 -18.97
CA GLY A 288 -3.97 -4.17 -19.38
C GLY A 288 -3.33 -5.27 -18.52
N VAL A 289 -3.76 -6.50 -18.83
CA VAL A 289 -3.41 -7.70 -18.04
C VAL A 289 -1.90 -7.93 -17.91
N HIS A 290 -1.11 -7.43 -18.87
CA HIS A 290 0.36 -7.57 -18.83
C HIS A 290 0.97 -6.93 -17.59
N GLU A 291 0.37 -5.86 -17.02
CA GLU A 291 0.87 -5.19 -15.82
C GLU A 291 0.75 -6.07 -14.55
N LEU A 292 -0.06 -7.14 -14.58
CA LEU A 292 -0.21 -8.01 -13.42
C LEU A 292 1.04 -8.87 -13.13
N PHE A 293 1.96 -8.97 -14.09
CA PHE A 293 3.13 -9.84 -13.98
C PHE A 293 4.41 -9.28 -14.66
N THR A 294 4.31 -8.10 -15.27
CA THR A 294 5.46 -7.41 -15.88
C THR A 294 5.81 -6.18 -15.08
N GLU A 295 7.10 -5.99 -14.85
CA GLU A 295 7.59 -4.81 -14.12
C GLU A 295 7.27 -3.52 -14.89
N GLY A 296 6.78 -2.52 -14.16
CA GLY A 296 6.45 -1.19 -14.68
C GLY A 296 6.29 -0.16 -13.57
N ALA A 297 6.01 1.07 -13.94
CA ALA A 297 5.86 2.18 -12.98
C ALA A 297 4.69 2.00 -12.00
N SER A 298 3.61 1.33 -12.46
CA SER A 298 2.43 0.98 -11.64
C SER A 298 2.55 -0.42 -11.02
N SER A 299 3.54 -1.21 -11.45
CA SER A 299 3.69 -2.61 -11.09
C SER A 299 5.15 -2.94 -10.77
N PRO A 300 5.73 -2.35 -9.70
CA PRO A 300 7.11 -2.64 -9.33
C PRO A 300 7.24 -4.06 -8.77
N ILE A 301 8.03 -4.92 -9.43
CA ILE A 301 8.19 -6.35 -9.11
C ILE A 301 9.62 -6.64 -8.68
N ASP A 302 9.84 -6.83 -7.37
CA ASP A 302 11.13 -7.18 -6.76
C ASP A 302 11.17 -8.59 -6.18
N VAL A 303 10.05 -9.30 -6.24
CA VAL A 303 9.85 -10.60 -5.59
C VAL A 303 9.53 -11.64 -6.66
N PRO A 304 10.15 -12.83 -6.61
CA PRO A 304 9.90 -13.86 -7.60
C PRO A 304 8.44 -14.34 -7.58
N LEU A 305 7.94 -14.66 -8.77
CA LEU A 305 6.63 -15.27 -8.94
C LEU A 305 6.55 -16.64 -8.25
N HIS A 306 5.34 -17.00 -7.81
CA HIS A 306 5.04 -18.36 -7.39
C HIS A 306 5.06 -19.31 -8.60
N PRO A 307 5.65 -20.52 -8.53
CA PRO A 307 5.77 -21.41 -9.69
C PRO A 307 4.44 -21.66 -10.42
N GLY A 308 3.34 -21.84 -9.68
CA GLY A 308 2.02 -22.00 -10.29
C GLY A 308 1.50 -20.76 -11.00
N ALA A 309 1.77 -19.57 -10.49
CA ALA A 309 1.43 -18.30 -11.14
C ALA A 309 2.32 -18.07 -12.37
N GLU A 310 3.63 -18.29 -12.24
CA GLU A 310 4.59 -18.17 -13.34
C GLU A 310 4.21 -19.08 -14.53
N ARG A 311 3.80 -20.32 -14.23
CA ARG A 311 3.31 -21.23 -15.26
C ARG A 311 2.09 -20.64 -15.99
N PHE A 312 1.10 -20.12 -15.24
CA PHE A 312 -0.07 -19.50 -15.87
C PHE A 312 0.32 -18.31 -16.76
N TRP A 313 1.15 -17.39 -16.25
CA TRP A 313 1.56 -16.20 -17.01
C TRP A 313 2.34 -16.55 -18.29
N ARG A 314 3.19 -17.55 -18.22
CA ARG A 314 3.91 -18.05 -19.42
C ARG A 314 2.97 -18.66 -20.46
N GLU A 315 2.01 -19.47 -20.03
CA GLU A 315 1.00 -20.07 -20.92
C GLU A 315 0.06 -19.02 -21.53
N HIS A 316 -0.25 -17.98 -20.76
CA HIS A 316 -1.13 -16.90 -21.20
C HIS A 316 -0.46 -15.96 -22.22
N ASN A 317 0.86 -15.77 -22.16
CA ASN A 317 1.61 -14.92 -23.08
C ASN A 317 2.10 -15.66 -24.34
N GLY A 318 2.09 -16.97 -24.35
CA GLY A 318 2.56 -17.79 -25.46
C GLY A 318 1.48 -18.13 -26.50
N GLY A 319 0.27 -17.55 -26.38
CA GLY A 319 -0.86 -17.75 -27.30
C GLY A 319 -1.20 -16.53 -28.13
#